data_d7dc4bba04b5f5b6dab278fe00047854
#
_entry.id   d7dc4bba04b5f5b6dab278fe00047854
#
_cell.length_a   1.000
_cell.length_b   1.000
_cell.length_c   1.000
_cell.angle_alpha   90.00
_cell.angle_beta   90.00
_cell.angle_gamma   90.00
#
_symmetry.space_group_name_H-M   'P 1'
#
loop_
_entity.id
_entity.type
_entity.pdbx_description
1 polymer ?
#
loop_
_entity_poly.entity_id
_entity_poly.type
_entity_poly.pdbx_seq_one_letter_code
_entity_poly.pdbx_strand_id
1 'polypeptide(L)'
;LISLGINYSYENILQTHQKERIDIIIGKEKNNLGSGYNLNQSLIAIGSGGILGKGYLNGTQTKFNFVPEQNTDFIFCTIGEEFGFLGSLIIIIIFLSLIVRIIFLSEKQTSRFSRIIGYSLASILFAHVLINISMTLGIMPVIGIPLPFFSYGGSSLLSFSMILFTF
;
A
#
# COMPACT_ATOMS: atom_id res chain seq x y z
N LEU A 1 27.85 17.48 0.51
CA LEU A 1 28.15 16.22 -0.19
C LEU A 1 26.88 15.38 -0.40
N ILE A 2 26.03 15.16 0.61
CA ILE A 2 24.78 14.37 0.51
C ILE A 2 23.79 15.03 -0.47
N SER A 3 23.59 16.35 -0.41
CA SER A 3 22.67 17.07 -1.30
C SER A 3 23.15 17.06 -2.77
N LEU A 4 24.47 17.13 -3.01
CA LEU A 4 25.04 17.02 -4.35
C LEU A 4 24.88 15.60 -4.92
N GLY A 5 25.03 14.57 -4.09
CA GLY A 5 24.80 13.18 -4.49
C GLY A 5 23.35 12.90 -4.83
N ILE A 6 22.40 13.44 -4.05
CA ILE A 6 20.97 13.31 -4.32
C ILE A 6 20.60 14.01 -5.62
N ASN A 7 21.04 15.24 -5.85
CA ASN A 7 20.78 15.96 -7.10
C ASN A 7 21.39 15.26 -8.32
N TYR A 8 22.61 14.76 -8.22
CA TYR A 8 23.25 14.03 -9.30
C TYR A 8 22.50 12.74 -9.65
N SER A 9 22.08 11.99 -8.63
CA SER A 9 21.28 10.77 -8.81
C SER A 9 19.90 11.07 -9.41
N TYR A 10 19.28 12.16 -8.98
CA TYR A 10 17.97 12.59 -9.49
C TYR A 10 18.08 12.97 -10.97
N GLU A 11 19.12 13.71 -11.39
CA GLU A 11 19.22 14.18 -12.76
C GLU A 11 19.71 13.11 -13.76
N ASN A 12 20.62 12.21 -13.35
CA ASN A 12 21.34 11.34 -14.26
C ASN A 12 20.95 9.85 -14.17
N ILE A 13 20.38 9.38 -13.04
CA ILE A 13 20.12 7.95 -12.83
C ILE A 13 18.62 7.63 -13.00
N LEU A 14 17.73 8.55 -12.60
CA LEU A 14 16.31 8.32 -12.62
C LEU A 14 15.72 8.49 -14.02
N GLN A 15 14.85 7.56 -14.42
CA GLN A 15 14.09 7.65 -15.66
C GLN A 15 12.99 8.71 -15.53
N THR A 16 12.51 9.25 -16.66
CA THR A 16 11.54 10.35 -16.69
C THR A 16 10.28 10.06 -15.87
N HIS A 17 9.72 8.86 -15.99
CA HIS A 17 8.53 8.45 -15.25
C HIS A 17 8.78 8.27 -13.73
N GLN A 18 10.02 8.03 -13.31
CA GLN A 18 10.38 7.96 -11.88
C GLN A 18 10.52 9.37 -11.29
N LYS A 19 11.06 10.32 -12.07
CA LYS A 19 11.14 11.72 -11.69
C LYS A 19 9.75 12.31 -11.50
N GLU A 20 8.85 12.10 -12.47
CA GLU A 20 7.45 12.56 -12.37
C GLU A 20 6.76 12.08 -11.08
N ARG A 21 6.95 10.82 -10.70
CA ARG A 21 6.36 10.28 -9.45
C ARG A 21 6.90 10.94 -8.19
N ILE A 22 8.19 11.27 -8.18
CA ILE A 22 8.84 11.97 -7.07
C ILE A 22 8.39 13.44 -7.03
N ASP A 23 8.33 14.10 -8.19
CA ASP A 23 7.92 15.50 -8.30
C ASP A 23 6.45 15.73 -7.89
N ILE A 24 5.58 14.76 -8.12
CA ILE A 24 4.20 14.78 -7.63
C ILE A 24 4.16 14.82 -6.11
N ILE A 25 4.98 14.02 -5.41
CA ILE A 25 5.02 14.00 -3.94
C ILE A 25 5.61 15.29 -3.38
N ILE A 26 6.65 15.82 -4.02
CA ILE A 26 7.29 17.07 -3.61
C ILE A 26 6.41 18.29 -3.94
N GLY A 27 5.31 18.08 -4.71
CA GLY A 27 4.38 19.14 -5.10
C GLY A 27 4.92 20.08 -6.19
N LYS A 28 5.96 19.68 -6.91
CA LYS A 28 6.53 20.47 -8.01
C LYS A 28 5.67 20.40 -9.27
N GLU A 29 4.99 19.28 -9.50
CA GLU A 29 4.07 19.13 -10.63
C GLU A 29 2.66 18.81 -10.16
N LYS A 30 1.71 19.66 -10.53
CA LYS A 30 0.27 19.39 -10.45
C LYS A 30 -0.17 18.71 -11.75
N ASN A 31 0.39 17.55 -12.08
CA ASN A 31 -0.11 16.80 -13.21
C ASN A 31 -1.46 16.16 -12.82
N ASN A 32 -2.54 16.80 -13.30
CA ASN A 32 -3.92 16.31 -13.16
C ASN A 32 -4.22 15.08 -14.04
N LEU A 33 -3.19 14.43 -14.60
CA LEU A 33 -3.29 13.28 -15.47
C LEU A 33 -2.34 12.17 -14.95
N GLY A 34 -2.81 10.92 -14.94
CA GLY A 34 -2.01 9.75 -14.55
C GLY A 34 -1.87 9.54 -13.04
N SER A 35 -0.67 9.20 -12.56
CA SER A 35 -0.40 8.82 -11.17
C SER A 35 -0.70 9.93 -10.15
N GLY A 36 -0.56 11.19 -10.52
CA GLY A 36 -0.93 12.33 -9.69
C GLY A 36 -2.44 12.47 -9.49
N TYR A 37 -3.22 12.19 -10.53
CA TYR A 37 -4.68 12.16 -10.43
C TYR A 37 -5.15 11.06 -9.48
N ASN A 38 -4.61 9.84 -9.62
CA ASN A 38 -4.96 8.71 -8.77
C ASN A 38 -4.66 8.99 -7.30
N LEU A 39 -3.51 9.58 -7.02
CA LEU A 39 -3.12 9.97 -5.67
C LEU A 39 -4.06 11.02 -5.08
N ASN A 40 -4.35 12.08 -5.83
CA ASN A 40 -5.25 13.14 -5.36
C ASN A 40 -6.66 12.60 -5.08
N GLN A 41 -7.20 11.76 -5.96
CA GLN A 41 -8.51 11.13 -5.75
C GLN A 41 -8.51 10.18 -4.54
N SER A 42 -7.42 9.44 -4.33
CA SER A 42 -7.24 8.59 -3.15
C SER A 42 -7.27 9.42 -1.85
N LEU A 43 -6.54 10.53 -1.80
CA LEU A 43 -6.50 11.42 -0.65
C LEU A 43 -7.88 12.07 -0.37
N ILE A 44 -8.61 12.47 -1.43
CA ILE A 44 -9.97 12.99 -1.29
C ILE A 44 -10.91 11.90 -0.75
N ALA A 45 -10.81 10.68 -1.26
CA ALA A 45 -11.63 9.55 -0.79
C ALA A 45 -11.39 9.28 0.70
N ILE A 46 -10.13 9.08 1.11
CA ILE A 46 -9.76 8.82 2.52
C ILE A 46 -10.19 9.99 3.41
N GLY A 47 -9.91 11.24 3.00
CA GLY A 47 -10.27 12.43 3.78
C GLY A 47 -11.79 12.61 3.93
N SER A 48 -12.56 12.20 2.93
CA SER A 48 -14.03 12.28 2.96
C SER A 48 -14.69 11.24 3.90
N GLY A 49 -13.97 10.16 4.25
CA GLY A 49 -14.47 9.13 5.16
C GLY A 49 -14.53 9.56 6.63
N GLY A 50 -13.71 10.53 7.05
CA GLY A 50 -13.69 11.00 8.43
C GLY A 50 -13.34 9.89 9.44
N ILE A 51 -13.92 9.95 10.65
CA ILE A 51 -13.62 8.98 11.72
C ILE A 51 -14.39 7.67 11.54
N LEU A 52 -15.68 7.74 11.22
CA LEU A 52 -16.60 6.58 11.18
C LEU A 52 -16.85 6.05 9.77
N GLY A 53 -16.40 6.75 8.74
CA GLY A 53 -16.69 6.40 7.35
C GLY A 53 -18.09 6.86 6.89
N LYS A 54 -18.33 6.74 5.58
CA LYS A 54 -19.64 7.04 4.95
C LYS A 54 -20.59 5.86 5.02
N GLY A 55 -20.14 4.69 5.44
CA GLY A 55 -20.88 3.43 5.44
C GLY A 55 -20.57 2.58 4.21
N TYR A 56 -20.82 1.29 4.34
CA TYR A 56 -20.56 0.30 3.31
C TYR A 56 -21.35 0.63 2.02
N LEU A 57 -20.69 0.64 0.88
CA LEU A 57 -21.21 0.98 -0.46
C LEU A 57 -21.76 2.42 -0.60
N ASN A 58 -21.53 3.30 0.36
CA ASN A 58 -21.95 4.70 0.33
C ASN A 58 -20.81 5.68 0.00
N GLY A 59 -19.63 5.16 -0.32
CA GLY A 59 -18.49 5.96 -0.78
C GLY A 59 -18.79 6.65 -2.10
N THR A 60 -18.75 7.96 -2.13
CA THR A 60 -19.03 8.72 -3.36
C THR A 60 -17.89 8.64 -4.37
N GLN A 61 -16.64 8.68 -3.91
CA GLN A 61 -15.47 8.59 -4.78
C GLN A 61 -15.27 7.19 -5.35
N THR A 62 -15.45 6.18 -4.50
CA THR A 62 -15.26 4.78 -4.86
C THR A 62 -16.44 4.25 -5.68
N LYS A 63 -17.68 4.60 -5.35
CA LYS A 63 -18.88 4.14 -6.06
C LYS A 63 -18.95 4.64 -7.52
N PHE A 64 -18.50 5.87 -7.77
CA PHE A 64 -18.49 6.45 -9.11
C PHE A 64 -17.18 6.21 -9.87
N ASN A 65 -16.28 5.36 -9.36
CA ASN A 65 -15.01 5.00 -9.97
C ASN A 65 -14.11 6.22 -10.28
N PHE A 66 -14.14 7.26 -9.42
CA PHE A 66 -13.27 8.42 -9.59
C PHE A 66 -11.81 8.09 -9.26
N VAL A 67 -11.56 7.02 -8.49
CA VAL A 67 -10.22 6.50 -8.21
C VAL A 67 -9.93 5.38 -9.20
N PRO A 68 -9.11 5.59 -10.23
CA PRO A 68 -8.65 4.50 -11.08
C PRO A 68 -7.89 3.46 -10.24
N GLU A 69 -7.97 2.17 -10.66
CA GLU A 69 -7.30 1.06 -9.96
C GLU A 69 -7.66 0.91 -8.46
N GLN A 70 -8.85 1.40 -8.06
CA GLN A 70 -9.33 1.31 -6.67
C GLN A 70 -9.47 -0.14 -6.16
N ASN A 71 -9.71 -1.12 -7.06
CA ASN A 71 -9.87 -2.52 -6.69
C ASN A 71 -8.54 -3.26 -6.54
N THR A 72 -7.46 -2.71 -7.08
CA THR A 72 -6.12 -3.30 -7.09
C THR A 72 -5.19 -2.55 -6.14
N ASP A 73 -4.57 -1.51 -6.62
CA ASP A 73 -3.49 -0.83 -5.92
C ASP A 73 -3.97 0.16 -4.85
N PHE A 74 -5.15 0.75 -5.08
CA PHE A 74 -5.73 1.76 -4.20
C PHE A 74 -6.90 1.23 -3.34
N ILE A 75 -6.97 -0.08 -3.08
CA ILE A 75 -8.05 -0.66 -2.27
C ILE A 75 -8.17 -0.04 -0.88
N PHE A 76 -7.05 0.40 -0.29
CA PHE A 76 -7.05 1.03 1.01
C PHE A 76 -7.82 2.37 1.03
N CYS A 77 -7.91 3.09 -0.10
CA CYS A 77 -8.73 4.30 -0.17
C CYS A 77 -10.23 4.01 -0.06
N THR A 78 -10.68 2.88 -0.62
CA THR A 78 -12.07 2.41 -0.48
C THR A 78 -12.39 2.12 0.99
N ILE A 79 -11.48 1.44 1.68
CA ILE A 79 -11.60 1.17 3.11
C ILE A 79 -11.66 2.48 3.90
N GLY A 80 -10.79 3.43 3.59
CA GLY A 80 -10.74 4.74 4.24
C GLY A 80 -12.01 5.56 4.01
N GLU A 81 -12.62 5.50 2.83
CA GLU A 81 -13.87 6.21 2.53
C GLU A 81 -15.09 5.56 3.21
N GLU A 82 -15.23 4.23 3.13
CA GLU A 82 -16.41 3.51 3.62
C GLU A 82 -16.41 3.33 5.14
N PHE A 83 -15.28 2.95 5.71
CA PHE A 83 -15.15 2.61 7.14
C PHE A 83 -14.41 3.68 7.96
N GLY A 84 -13.88 4.69 7.31
CA GLY A 84 -13.20 5.81 7.93
C GLY A 84 -11.88 5.44 8.62
N PHE A 85 -11.46 6.31 9.53
CA PHE A 85 -10.23 6.12 10.30
C PHE A 85 -10.27 4.85 11.17
N LEU A 86 -11.39 4.58 11.83
CA LEU A 86 -11.52 3.40 12.71
C LEU A 86 -11.43 2.09 11.92
N GLY A 87 -12.09 1.99 10.76
CA GLY A 87 -11.99 0.81 9.92
C GLY A 87 -10.58 0.60 9.37
N SER A 88 -9.94 1.67 8.93
CA SER A 88 -8.54 1.64 8.47
C SER A 88 -7.59 1.17 9.57
N LEU A 89 -7.78 1.66 10.80
CA LEU A 89 -6.98 1.26 11.96
C LEU A 89 -7.16 -0.21 12.31
N ILE A 90 -8.40 -0.72 12.28
CA ILE A 90 -8.68 -2.14 12.54
C ILE A 90 -7.95 -3.03 11.53
N ILE A 91 -7.98 -2.68 10.25
CA ILE A 91 -7.30 -3.45 9.21
C ILE A 91 -5.78 -3.44 9.41
N ILE A 92 -5.19 -2.30 9.76
CA ILE A 92 -3.76 -2.21 10.08
C ILE A 92 -3.43 -3.12 11.28
N ILE A 93 -4.24 -3.10 12.35
CA ILE A 93 -4.05 -3.95 13.53
C ILE A 93 -4.13 -5.44 13.15
N ILE A 94 -5.07 -5.83 12.29
CA ILE A 94 -5.19 -7.21 11.81
C ILE A 94 -3.92 -7.64 11.06
N PHE A 95 -3.39 -6.82 10.14
CA PHE A 95 -2.15 -7.11 9.44
C PHE A 95 -0.95 -7.20 10.39
N LEU A 96 -0.83 -6.27 11.33
CA LEU A 96 0.25 -6.31 12.32
C LEU A 96 0.15 -7.55 13.19
N SER A 97 -1.04 -7.94 13.63
CA SER A 97 -1.26 -9.16 14.41
C SER A 97 -0.87 -10.42 13.64
N LEU A 98 -1.19 -10.47 12.34
CA LEU A 98 -0.81 -11.56 11.46
C LEU A 98 0.72 -11.66 11.31
N ILE A 99 1.38 -10.53 11.06
CA ILE A 99 2.84 -10.48 10.93
C ILE A 99 3.53 -10.92 12.22
N VAL A 100 3.09 -10.40 13.36
CA VAL A 100 3.60 -10.78 14.68
C VAL A 100 3.39 -12.27 14.95
N ARG A 101 2.23 -12.82 14.59
CA ARG A 101 1.94 -14.25 14.72
C ARG A 101 2.88 -15.12 13.87
N ILE A 102 3.18 -14.71 12.63
CA ILE A 102 4.13 -15.41 11.78
C ILE A 102 5.53 -15.40 12.42
N ILE A 103 5.96 -14.27 12.97
CA ILE A 103 7.26 -14.15 13.66
C ILE A 103 7.32 -15.12 14.86
N PHE A 104 6.28 -15.15 15.72
CA PHE A 104 6.23 -16.07 16.85
C PHE A 104 6.24 -17.55 16.43
N LEU A 105 5.54 -17.90 15.34
CA LEU A 105 5.57 -19.25 14.80
C LEU A 105 6.95 -19.59 14.24
N SER A 106 7.63 -18.63 13.61
CA SER A 106 8.98 -18.78 13.08
C SER A 106 10.00 -19.08 14.18
N GLU A 107 9.88 -18.43 15.32
CA GLU A 107 10.78 -18.69 16.47
C GLU A 107 10.63 -20.09 17.06
N LYS A 108 9.42 -20.66 17.00
CA LYS A 108 9.15 -22.02 17.49
C LYS A 108 9.66 -23.12 16.57
N GLN A 109 10.07 -22.81 15.34
CA GLN A 109 10.58 -23.79 14.40
C GLN A 109 11.94 -24.34 14.84
N THR A 110 12.08 -25.67 14.84
CA THR A 110 13.33 -26.37 15.18
C THR A 110 14.37 -26.27 14.07
N SER A 111 13.92 -26.23 12.80
CA SER A 111 14.78 -26.10 11.63
C SER A 111 15.16 -24.63 11.39
N ARG A 112 16.47 -24.38 11.22
CA ARG A 112 16.97 -23.04 10.82
C ARG A 112 16.38 -22.58 9.49
N PHE A 113 16.20 -23.51 8.55
CA PHE A 113 15.65 -23.21 7.23
C PHE A 113 14.19 -22.71 7.33
N SER A 114 13.33 -23.46 8.04
CA SER A 114 11.93 -23.05 8.23
C SER A 114 11.82 -21.71 8.96
N ARG A 115 12.68 -21.46 9.95
CA ARG A 115 12.72 -20.18 10.67
C ARG A 115 13.05 -19.01 9.76
N ILE A 116 14.04 -19.16 8.86
CA ILE A 116 14.41 -18.12 7.89
C ILE A 116 13.26 -17.84 6.93
N ILE A 117 12.58 -18.89 6.44
CA ILE A 117 11.41 -18.73 5.55
C ILE A 117 10.32 -17.92 6.26
N GLY A 118 10.01 -18.21 7.50
CA GLY A 118 8.99 -17.49 8.24
C GLY A 118 9.32 -16.00 8.44
N TYR A 119 10.56 -15.67 8.77
CA TYR A 119 10.97 -14.26 8.86
C TYR A 119 10.95 -13.56 7.50
N SER A 120 11.34 -14.24 6.43
CA SER A 120 11.27 -13.71 5.07
C SER A 120 9.82 -13.42 4.66
N LEU A 121 8.90 -14.34 4.97
CA LEU A 121 7.48 -14.16 4.72
C LEU A 121 6.92 -12.94 5.50
N ALA A 122 7.22 -12.85 6.80
CA ALA A 122 6.81 -11.72 7.62
C ALA A 122 7.31 -10.38 7.08
N SER A 123 8.58 -10.32 6.64
CA SER A 123 9.17 -9.10 6.10
C SER A 123 8.57 -8.71 4.75
N ILE A 124 8.27 -9.68 3.87
CA ILE A 124 7.60 -9.42 2.58
C ILE A 124 6.20 -8.88 2.80
N LEU A 125 5.41 -9.52 3.68
CA LEU A 125 4.05 -9.06 4.00
C LEU A 125 4.08 -7.65 4.61
N PHE A 126 5.00 -7.38 5.53
CA PHE A 126 5.17 -6.07 6.13
C PHE A 126 5.50 -5.00 5.08
N ALA A 127 6.45 -5.29 4.17
CA ALA A 127 6.82 -4.37 3.11
C ALA A 127 5.64 -4.07 2.17
N HIS A 128 4.87 -5.09 1.75
CA HIS A 128 3.69 -4.88 0.90
C HIS A 128 2.63 -4.01 1.57
N VAL A 129 2.30 -4.28 2.83
CA VAL A 129 1.32 -3.49 3.59
C VAL A 129 1.81 -2.06 3.77
N LEU A 130 3.07 -1.89 4.19
CA LEU A 130 3.65 -0.56 4.41
C LEU A 130 3.66 0.28 3.13
N ILE A 131 4.13 -0.29 2.01
CA ILE A 131 4.23 0.43 0.74
C ILE A 131 2.84 0.76 0.22
N ASN A 132 1.88 -0.18 0.24
CA ASN A 132 0.53 0.06 -0.24
C ASN A 132 -0.15 1.20 0.53
N ILE A 133 -0.12 1.17 1.86
CA ILE A 133 -0.73 2.21 2.69
C ILE A 133 0.00 3.55 2.49
N SER A 134 1.33 3.54 2.45
CA SER A 134 2.11 4.76 2.27
C SER A 134 1.87 5.43 0.91
N MET A 135 1.70 4.64 -0.17
CA MET A 135 1.41 5.22 -1.49
C MET A 135 -0.02 5.76 -1.59
N THR A 136 -1.00 5.13 -0.94
CA THR A 136 -2.39 5.63 -0.92
C THR A 136 -2.53 6.90 -0.08
N LEU A 137 -1.70 7.08 0.94
CA LEU A 137 -1.61 8.28 1.77
C LEU A 137 -0.69 9.38 1.19
N GLY A 138 -0.05 9.13 0.04
CA GLY A 138 0.84 10.10 -0.59
C GLY A 138 2.20 10.30 0.10
N ILE A 139 2.59 9.39 0.99
CA ILE A 139 3.90 9.43 1.68
C ILE A 139 5.00 8.86 0.77
N MET A 140 4.63 7.86 -0.05
CA MET A 140 5.53 7.22 -1.02
C MET A 140 5.01 7.37 -2.46
N PRO A 141 5.90 7.32 -3.47
CA PRO A 141 5.48 7.34 -4.87
C PRO A 141 4.60 6.13 -5.20
N VAL A 142 3.64 6.36 -6.11
CA VAL A 142 2.75 5.30 -6.58
C VAL A 142 3.56 4.27 -7.36
N ILE A 143 3.73 3.07 -6.80
CA ILE A 143 4.51 1.98 -7.40
C ILE A 143 3.60 0.92 -8.00
N GLY A 144 2.34 0.82 -7.53
CA GLY A 144 1.40 -0.19 -8.00
C GLY A 144 1.62 -1.55 -7.32
N ILE A 145 1.72 -1.56 -5.99
CA ILE A 145 1.87 -2.78 -5.19
C ILE A 145 0.52 -3.09 -4.52
N PRO A 146 -0.09 -4.25 -4.80
CA PRO A 146 -1.38 -4.61 -4.23
C PRO A 146 -1.28 -4.91 -2.73
N LEU A 147 -2.37 -4.62 -2.00
CA LEU A 147 -2.49 -5.00 -0.59
C LEU A 147 -2.73 -6.51 -0.48
N PRO A 148 -1.90 -7.27 0.26
CA PRO A 148 -2.08 -8.71 0.40
C PRO A 148 -3.47 -9.08 0.90
N PHE A 149 -4.09 -10.12 0.31
CA PHE A 149 -5.43 -10.65 0.65
C PHE A 149 -6.63 -9.71 0.42
N PHE A 150 -6.43 -8.41 0.23
CA PHE A 150 -7.52 -7.45 0.03
C PHE A 150 -7.66 -7.01 -1.42
N SER A 151 -6.53 -6.79 -2.11
CA SER A 151 -6.56 -6.34 -3.49
C SER A 151 -7.11 -7.39 -4.44
N TYR A 152 -7.91 -6.93 -5.40
CA TYR A 152 -8.40 -7.78 -6.48
C TYR A 152 -7.23 -8.25 -7.35
N GLY A 153 -6.95 -9.54 -7.31
CA GLY A 153 -5.89 -10.18 -8.11
C GLY A 153 -5.77 -11.66 -7.71
N GLY A 154 -6.28 -12.55 -8.56
CA GLY A 154 -6.25 -13.99 -8.29
C GLY A 154 -4.83 -14.52 -8.09
N SER A 155 -3.87 -14.03 -8.86
CA SER A 155 -2.47 -14.43 -8.76
C SER A 155 -1.80 -13.99 -7.46
N SER A 156 -2.03 -12.77 -7.00
CA SER A 156 -1.46 -12.26 -5.74
C SER A 156 -2.04 -12.99 -4.54
N LEU A 157 -3.36 -13.21 -4.53
CA LEU A 157 -4.06 -13.93 -3.46
C LEU A 157 -3.57 -15.38 -3.37
N LEU A 158 -3.45 -16.08 -4.52
CA LEU A 158 -2.92 -17.44 -4.57
C LEU A 158 -1.46 -17.49 -4.09
N SER A 159 -0.62 -16.56 -4.51
CA SER A 159 0.78 -16.52 -4.11
C SER A 159 0.95 -16.34 -2.60
N PHE A 160 0.28 -15.35 -2.00
CA PHE A 160 0.36 -15.11 -0.56
C PHE A 160 -0.27 -16.24 0.25
N SER A 161 -1.39 -16.82 -0.21
CA SER A 161 -2.03 -17.94 0.48
C SER A 161 -1.17 -19.20 0.41
N MET A 162 -0.58 -19.54 -0.75
CA MET A 162 0.31 -20.67 -0.88
C MET A 162 1.54 -20.56 0.02
N ILE A 163 2.20 -19.39 0.04
CA ILE A 163 3.37 -19.17 0.89
C ILE A 163 2.99 -19.29 2.38
N LEU A 164 1.82 -18.78 2.77
CA LEU A 164 1.32 -18.92 4.14
C LEU A 164 1.00 -20.36 4.51
N PHE A 165 0.49 -21.13 3.56
CA PHE A 165 0.11 -22.54 3.77
C PHE A 165 1.31 -23.48 3.83
N THR A 166 2.43 -23.13 3.18
CA THR A 166 3.69 -23.91 3.21
C THR A 166 4.52 -23.67 4.46
N PHE A 167 4.20 -22.63 5.22
CA PHE A 167 4.85 -22.26 6.49
C PHE A 167 4.08 -22.79 7.70
#